data_8e8a53bb6e8876c62123758fa2ab3c51
#
_entry.id   8e8a53bb6e8876c62123758fa2ab3c51
#
_cell.length_a   1.000
_cell.length_b   1.000
_cell.length_c   1.000
_cell.angle_alpha   90.00
_cell.angle_beta   90.00
_cell.angle_gamma   90.00
#
_symmetry.space_group_name_H-M   'P 1'
#
loop_
_entity.id
_entity.type
_entity.pdbx_description
1 polymer ?
#
loop_
_entity_poly.entity_id
_entity_poly.type
_entity_poly.pdbx_seq_one_letter_code
_entity_poly.pdbx_strand_id
1 'polypeptide(L)'
;AASDVYKRQVEEVLAAAEDLGSYPLLIRPAFTLGGLGGGTAFNTGELVEIAQQGILHSSIGQVLIEESILGWQEHEYEVMRDSSDNAIIVCTMENLDPMGVHTGESVVVAPQQTLSDKDHQNLRDAALKLIRRLNIKGGCNVQFAVEQSTGEYRVIEVNPRVSRSSALASKATGYPIARMAALI
;
A
#
# COMPACT_ATOMS: atom_id res chain seq x y z
N ALA A 1 -4.46 10.23 -8.65
CA ALA A 1 -5.67 9.45 -8.33
C ALA A 1 -5.67 8.17 -9.17
N ALA A 2 -5.84 7.02 -8.54
CA ALA A 2 -5.96 5.77 -9.27
C ALA A 2 -7.21 5.82 -10.15
N SER A 3 -7.10 5.30 -11.39
CA SER A 3 -8.29 5.06 -12.20
C SER A 3 -8.99 3.82 -11.60
N ASP A 4 -10.04 4.02 -10.84
CA ASP A 4 -10.81 2.95 -10.19
C ASP A 4 -11.56 2.03 -11.18
N VAL A 5 -11.37 2.23 -12.47
CA VAL A 5 -12.06 1.46 -13.53
C VAL A 5 -11.05 0.60 -14.28
N TYR A 6 -11.28 -0.71 -14.25
CA TYR A 6 -10.52 -1.66 -15.06
C TYR A 6 -10.74 -1.41 -16.55
N LYS A 7 -9.66 -1.49 -17.33
CA LYS A 7 -9.62 -1.30 -18.77
C LYS A 7 -9.46 -2.64 -19.47
N ARG A 8 -10.11 -2.78 -20.64
CA ARG A 8 -10.09 -4.00 -21.44
C ARG A 8 -9.43 -3.83 -22.81
N GLN A 9 -9.19 -2.59 -23.20
CA GLN A 9 -8.59 -2.24 -24.49
C GLN A 9 -7.49 -1.22 -24.29
N VAL A 10 -6.50 -1.23 -25.17
CA VAL A 10 -5.34 -0.32 -25.10
C VAL A 10 -5.79 1.13 -25.24
N GLU A 11 -6.78 1.40 -26.07
CA GLU A 11 -7.35 2.74 -26.27
C GLU A 11 -7.95 3.30 -24.97
N GLU A 12 -8.60 2.46 -24.18
CA GLU A 12 -9.13 2.85 -22.87
C GLU A 12 -8.01 3.12 -21.86
N VAL A 13 -6.89 2.38 -21.96
CA VAL A 13 -5.70 2.60 -21.12
C VAL A 13 -5.04 3.93 -21.48
N LEU A 14 -4.91 4.25 -22.76
CA LEU A 14 -4.36 5.53 -23.24
C LEU A 14 -5.21 6.72 -22.79
N ALA A 15 -6.53 6.64 -22.92
CA ALA A 15 -7.42 7.69 -22.43
C ALA A 15 -7.30 7.89 -20.91
N ALA A 16 -7.21 6.80 -20.13
CA ALA A 16 -7.00 6.89 -18.68
C ALA A 16 -5.63 7.48 -18.32
N ALA A 17 -4.60 7.21 -19.11
CA ALA A 17 -3.28 7.80 -18.92
C ALA A 17 -3.27 9.32 -19.16
N GLU A 18 -4.03 9.80 -20.14
CA GLU A 18 -4.24 11.24 -20.38
C GLU A 18 -4.94 11.91 -19.18
N ASP A 19 -5.96 11.25 -18.62
CA ASP A 19 -6.68 11.74 -17.43
C ASP A 19 -5.78 11.79 -16.17
N LEU A 20 -4.86 10.83 -16.02
CA LEU A 20 -3.87 10.83 -14.92
C LEU A 20 -2.79 11.88 -15.11
N GLY A 21 -2.44 12.24 -16.33
CA GLY A 21 -1.69 13.43 -16.73
C GLY A 21 -0.16 13.37 -16.56
N SER A 22 0.40 12.31 -15.95
CA SER A 22 1.85 12.22 -15.73
C SER A 22 2.36 10.78 -15.70
N TYR A 23 3.58 10.58 -16.19
CA TYR A 23 4.35 9.35 -16.02
C TYR A 23 5.31 9.49 -14.82
N PRO A 24 5.77 8.37 -14.24
CA PRO A 24 5.47 6.97 -14.60
C PRO A 24 4.08 6.50 -14.15
N LEU A 25 3.54 5.50 -14.89
CA LEU A 25 2.27 4.87 -14.60
C LEU A 25 2.45 3.37 -14.32
N LEU A 26 1.71 2.84 -13.35
CA LEU A 26 1.72 1.42 -13.00
C LEU A 26 0.53 0.71 -13.65
N ILE A 27 0.78 -0.41 -14.33
CA ILE A 27 -0.23 -1.26 -14.93
C ILE A 27 -0.29 -2.57 -14.15
N ARG A 28 -1.48 -2.92 -13.65
CA ARG A 28 -1.71 -4.16 -12.92
C ARG A 28 -2.81 -5.01 -13.59
N PRO A 29 -2.46 -6.16 -14.16
CA PRO A 29 -3.45 -7.09 -14.68
C PRO A 29 -4.33 -7.65 -13.57
N ALA A 30 -5.62 -7.78 -13.84
CA ALA A 30 -6.55 -8.38 -12.89
C ALA A 30 -6.34 -9.90 -12.81
N PHE A 31 -6.38 -10.44 -11.59
CA PHE A 31 -6.29 -11.88 -11.30
C PHE A 31 -5.01 -12.56 -11.82
N THR A 32 -3.87 -11.89 -11.74
CA THR A 32 -2.56 -12.50 -11.99
C THR A 32 -1.79 -12.71 -10.68
N LEU A 33 -0.85 -13.64 -10.69
CA LEU A 33 0.04 -13.93 -9.57
C LEU A 33 1.44 -13.39 -9.87
N GLY A 34 2.11 -12.86 -8.84
CA GLY A 34 3.50 -12.45 -8.92
C GLY A 34 3.78 -11.30 -9.88
N GLY A 35 2.77 -10.45 -10.17
CA GLY A 35 2.92 -9.31 -11.07
C GLY A 35 3.03 -9.64 -12.56
N LEU A 36 2.71 -10.88 -12.95
CA LEU A 36 2.81 -11.34 -14.34
C LEU A 36 2.00 -10.44 -15.29
N GLY A 37 2.67 -9.92 -16.32
CA GLY A 37 2.08 -9.02 -17.32
C GLY A 37 1.85 -7.59 -16.85
N GLY A 38 2.20 -7.26 -15.60
CA GLY A 38 2.20 -5.90 -15.07
C GLY A 38 3.56 -5.23 -15.20
N GLY A 39 3.60 -3.92 -14.98
CA GLY A 39 4.84 -3.16 -15.03
C GLY A 39 4.63 -1.66 -14.88
N THR A 40 5.73 -0.93 -14.80
CA THR A 40 5.75 0.53 -14.76
C THR A 40 6.14 1.08 -16.12
N ALA A 41 5.29 1.91 -16.70
CA ALA A 41 5.52 2.61 -17.95
C ALA A 41 6.05 4.03 -17.67
N PHE A 42 7.13 4.42 -18.35
CA PHE A 42 7.72 5.76 -18.27
C PHE A 42 7.35 6.65 -19.45
N ASN A 43 6.70 6.08 -20.46
CA ASN A 43 6.23 6.78 -21.66
C ASN A 43 5.08 6.01 -22.32
N THR A 44 4.45 6.63 -23.30
CA THR A 44 3.29 6.05 -24.01
C THR A 44 3.62 4.74 -24.75
N GLY A 45 4.84 4.62 -25.32
CA GLY A 45 5.24 3.39 -26.02
C GLY A 45 5.29 2.20 -25.07
N GLU A 46 5.96 2.34 -23.93
CA GLU A 46 6.02 1.32 -22.88
C GLU A 46 4.62 1.02 -22.31
N LEU A 47 3.77 2.06 -22.15
CA LEU A 47 2.40 1.89 -21.68
C LEU A 47 1.60 0.95 -22.59
N VAL A 48 1.69 1.14 -23.91
CA VAL A 48 0.99 0.29 -24.89
C VAL A 48 1.47 -1.16 -24.80
N GLU A 49 2.79 -1.37 -24.77
CA GLU A 49 3.37 -2.71 -24.69
C GLU A 49 2.95 -3.45 -23.42
N ILE A 50 3.08 -2.79 -22.24
CA ILE A 50 2.72 -3.39 -20.96
C ILE A 50 1.21 -3.63 -20.87
N ALA A 51 0.38 -2.69 -21.37
CA ALA A 51 -1.07 -2.86 -21.36
C ALA A 51 -1.52 -4.05 -22.23
N GLN A 52 -0.93 -4.23 -23.42
CA GLN A 52 -1.20 -5.40 -24.26
C GLN A 52 -0.86 -6.72 -23.56
N GLN A 53 0.32 -6.80 -22.97
CA GLN A 53 0.73 -7.97 -22.20
C GLN A 53 -0.15 -8.20 -20.98
N GLY A 54 -0.49 -7.14 -20.26
CA GLY A 54 -1.38 -7.21 -19.09
C GLY A 54 -2.77 -7.74 -19.42
N ILE A 55 -3.38 -7.24 -20.50
CA ILE A 55 -4.69 -7.71 -20.98
C ILE A 55 -4.62 -9.18 -21.38
N LEU A 56 -3.56 -9.59 -22.08
CA LEU A 56 -3.36 -10.96 -22.51
C LEU A 56 -3.18 -11.94 -21.35
N HIS A 57 -2.43 -11.55 -20.31
CA HIS A 57 -2.17 -12.39 -19.15
C HIS A 57 -3.30 -12.40 -18.11
N SER A 58 -4.17 -11.40 -18.14
CA SER A 58 -5.34 -11.36 -17.25
C SER A 58 -6.36 -12.42 -17.65
N SER A 59 -6.77 -13.27 -16.71
CA SER A 59 -7.78 -14.30 -16.94
C SER A 59 -9.15 -13.76 -17.39
N ILE A 60 -9.41 -12.48 -17.12
CA ILE A 60 -10.64 -11.77 -17.49
C ILE A 60 -10.40 -10.64 -18.50
N GLY A 61 -9.17 -10.53 -19.04
CA GLY A 61 -8.81 -9.53 -20.05
C GLY A 61 -8.91 -8.10 -19.53
N GLN A 62 -8.45 -7.83 -18.28
CA GLN A 62 -8.56 -6.51 -17.67
C GLN A 62 -7.24 -6.06 -17.03
N VAL A 63 -6.94 -4.78 -17.16
CA VAL A 63 -5.83 -4.12 -16.44
C VAL A 63 -6.35 -2.90 -15.67
N LEU A 64 -5.72 -2.63 -14.54
CA LEU A 64 -5.86 -1.39 -13.80
C LEU A 64 -4.66 -0.50 -14.15
N ILE A 65 -4.89 0.79 -14.38
CA ILE A 65 -3.83 1.79 -14.55
C ILE A 65 -3.85 2.74 -13.35
N GLU A 66 -2.67 2.99 -12.80
CA GLU A 66 -2.51 3.79 -11.59
C GLU A 66 -1.31 4.74 -11.74
N GLU A 67 -1.36 5.87 -11.02
CA GLU A 67 -0.20 6.71 -10.80
C GLU A 67 0.89 5.88 -10.08
N SER A 68 2.12 5.94 -10.57
CA SER A 68 3.23 5.24 -9.92
C SER A 68 3.73 6.03 -8.72
N ILE A 69 3.93 5.31 -7.63
CA ILE A 69 4.55 5.80 -6.40
C ILE A 69 5.97 5.23 -6.22
N LEU A 70 6.60 4.84 -7.33
CA LEU A 70 7.97 4.34 -7.32
C LEU A 70 8.92 5.36 -6.69
N GLY A 71 9.74 4.91 -5.76
CA GLY A 71 10.68 5.77 -5.04
C GLY A 71 10.11 6.47 -3.81
N TRP A 72 8.80 6.41 -3.58
CA TRP A 72 8.21 6.86 -2.32
C TRP A 72 8.63 5.95 -1.18
N GLN A 73 8.58 6.44 0.05
CA GLN A 73 8.94 5.66 1.23
C GLN A 73 7.75 4.90 1.79
N GLU A 74 7.96 3.64 2.15
CA GLU A 74 6.92 2.81 2.76
C GLU A 74 6.97 2.90 4.28
N HIS A 75 5.81 3.18 4.89
CA HIS A 75 5.61 3.18 6.33
C HIS A 75 4.46 2.26 6.71
N GLU A 76 4.65 1.50 7.77
CA GLU A 76 3.66 0.57 8.29
C GLU A 76 3.22 0.95 9.71
N TYR A 77 1.92 0.82 9.96
CA TYR A 77 1.29 1.07 11.26
C TYR A 77 0.60 -0.18 11.74
N GLU A 78 1.09 -0.75 12.84
CA GLU A 78 0.41 -1.83 13.54
C GLU A 78 -0.62 -1.23 14.49
N VAL A 79 -1.88 -1.47 14.20
CA VAL A 79 -3.05 -0.92 14.90
C VAL A 79 -3.77 -2.02 15.63
N MET A 80 -4.23 -1.74 16.85
CA MET A 80 -5.10 -2.61 17.62
C MET A 80 -6.38 -1.87 18.00
N ARG A 81 -7.53 -2.51 17.83
CA ARG A 81 -8.84 -1.96 18.26
C ARG A 81 -9.68 -3.03 18.91
N ASP A 82 -10.29 -2.70 20.06
CA ASP A 82 -11.20 -3.60 20.77
C ASP A 82 -12.68 -3.39 20.39
N SER A 83 -13.56 -4.17 21.03
CA SER A 83 -15.02 -4.10 20.81
C SER A 83 -15.67 -2.83 21.40
N SER A 84 -14.97 -2.11 22.27
CA SER A 84 -15.42 -0.85 22.90
C SER A 84 -14.89 0.40 22.19
N ASP A 85 -14.29 0.23 20.99
CA ASP A 85 -13.67 1.29 20.17
C ASP A 85 -12.40 1.91 20.77
N ASN A 86 -11.79 1.28 21.77
CA ASN A 86 -10.45 1.68 22.15
C ASN A 86 -9.47 1.25 21.07
N ALA A 87 -8.74 2.20 20.48
CA ALA A 87 -7.82 1.94 19.40
C ALA A 87 -6.45 2.58 19.70
N ILE A 88 -5.39 1.83 19.44
CA ILE A 88 -3.99 2.26 19.65
C ILE A 88 -3.15 1.92 18.43
N ILE A 89 -2.12 2.75 18.19
CA ILE A 89 -0.98 2.37 17.36
C ILE A 89 0.01 1.67 18.28
N VAL A 90 0.21 0.37 18.02
CA VAL A 90 1.17 -0.43 18.82
C VAL A 90 2.59 -0.11 18.43
N CYS A 91 2.83 -0.01 17.13
CA CYS A 91 4.14 0.26 16.56
C CYS A 91 4.02 0.94 15.22
N THR A 92 5.01 1.76 14.90
CA THR A 92 5.24 2.28 13.55
C THR A 92 6.54 1.72 13.02
N MET A 93 6.57 1.40 11.75
CA MET A 93 7.74 0.82 11.09
C MET A 93 7.99 1.53 9.78
N GLU A 94 9.21 1.46 9.34
CA GLU A 94 9.69 2.06 8.10
C GLU A 94 10.47 1.02 7.31
N ASN A 95 10.17 0.88 6.03
CA ASN A 95 10.97 0.10 5.11
C ASN A 95 12.11 0.98 4.59
N LEU A 96 13.36 0.52 4.71
CA LEU A 96 14.52 1.28 4.23
C LEU A 96 14.61 1.31 2.71
N ASP A 97 14.08 0.28 2.06
CA ASP A 97 13.98 0.23 0.61
C ASP A 97 12.74 1.01 0.14
N PRO A 98 12.86 1.78 -0.96
CA PRO A 98 11.74 2.56 -1.48
C PRO A 98 10.64 1.65 -2.05
N MET A 99 9.46 2.24 -2.27
CA MET A 99 8.36 1.58 -2.98
C MET A 99 8.82 1.00 -4.31
N GLY A 100 8.40 -0.25 -4.58
CA GLY A 100 8.84 -1.05 -5.72
C GLY A 100 9.66 -2.28 -5.31
N VAL A 101 10.26 -2.28 -4.13
CA VAL A 101 10.84 -3.47 -3.50
C VAL A 101 9.75 -4.15 -2.67
N HIS A 102 9.64 -5.49 -2.80
CA HIS A 102 8.62 -6.24 -2.06
C HIS A 102 8.90 -6.14 -0.55
N THR A 103 7.89 -5.75 0.23
CA THR A 103 7.98 -5.57 1.70
C THR A 103 8.62 -6.76 2.43
N GLY A 104 8.41 -7.97 1.92
CA GLY A 104 8.99 -9.19 2.50
C GLY A 104 10.50 -9.35 2.29
N GLU A 105 11.10 -8.55 1.42
CA GLU A 105 12.52 -8.54 1.06
C GLU A 105 13.24 -7.28 1.55
N SER A 106 12.48 -6.29 1.99
CA SER A 106 12.98 -5.01 2.50
C SER A 106 13.48 -5.12 3.95
N VAL A 107 14.46 -4.30 4.30
CA VAL A 107 14.89 -4.10 5.69
C VAL A 107 13.90 -3.16 6.38
N VAL A 108 13.31 -3.62 7.48
CA VAL A 108 12.31 -2.88 8.24
C VAL A 108 12.90 -2.41 9.56
N VAL A 109 12.69 -1.14 9.90
CA VAL A 109 13.11 -0.51 11.15
C VAL A 109 11.89 -0.16 12.01
N ALA A 110 11.96 -0.46 13.30
CA ALA A 110 10.93 -0.10 14.28
C ALA A 110 11.59 0.59 15.50
N PRO A 111 11.11 1.76 15.92
CA PRO A 111 10.07 2.60 15.30
C PRO A 111 10.56 3.27 14.01
N GLN A 112 9.64 3.87 13.24
CA GLN A 112 9.98 4.68 12.07
C GLN A 112 10.93 5.82 12.44
N GLN A 113 11.80 6.25 11.52
CA GLN A 113 12.90 7.18 11.79
C GLN A 113 12.83 8.50 11.01
N THR A 114 12.22 8.51 9.81
CA THR A 114 12.36 9.63 8.85
C THR A 114 11.15 10.54 8.75
N LEU A 115 9.98 10.13 9.25
CA LEU A 115 8.79 10.99 9.24
C LEU A 115 8.95 12.19 10.19
N SER A 116 8.50 13.35 9.75
CA SER A 116 8.28 14.48 10.65
C SER A 116 7.16 14.16 11.65
N ASP A 117 7.15 14.83 12.81
CA ASP A 117 6.06 14.67 13.81
C ASP A 117 4.68 14.94 13.18
N LYS A 118 4.58 15.93 12.30
CA LYS A 118 3.36 16.28 11.59
C LYS A 118 2.88 15.13 10.71
N ASP A 119 3.77 14.56 9.89
CA ASP A 119 3.42 13.49 8.97
C ASP A 119 3.10 12.21 9.73
N HIS A 120 3.87 11.92 10.78
CA HIS A 120 3.55 10.82 11.69
C HIS A 120 2.13 10.95 12.28
N GLN A 121 1.72 12.13 12.75
CA GLN A 121 0.36 12.32 13.29
C GLN A 121 -0.71 12.20 12.20
N ASN A 122 -0.46 12.69 10.97
CA ASN A 122 -1.36 12.53 9.85
C ASN A 122 -1.61 11.05 9.51
N LEU A 123 -0.54 10.26 9.41
CA LEU A 123 -0.65 8.83 9.11
C LEU A 123 -1.30 8.05 10.27
N ARG A 124 -0.96 8.40 11.51
CA ARG A 124 -1.59 7.84 12.70
C ARG A 124 -3.11 8.04 12.69
N ASP A 125 -3.57 9.28 12.45
CA ASP A 125 -4.98 9.61 12.43
C ASP A 125 -5.69 8.93 11.24
N ALA A 126 -5.02 8.82 10.09
CA ALA A 126 -5.52 8.07 8.94
C ALA A 126 -5.68 6.58 9.27
N ALA A 127 -4.68 5.94 9.89
CA ALA A 127 -4.75 4.54 10.29
C ALA A 127 -5.88 4.27 11.29
N LEU A 128 -6.05 5.11 12.32
CA LEU A 128 -7.15 5.00 13.28
C LEU A 128 -8.52 5.23 12.63
N LYS A 129 -8.62 6.15 11.69
CA LYS A 129 -9.85 6.39 10.92
C LYS A 129 -10.21 5.21 10.04
N LEU A 130 -9.21 4.61 9.37
CA LEU A 130 -9.40 3.44 8.51
C LEU A 130 -9.91 2.22 9.29
N ILE A 131 -9.27 1.88 10.42
CA ILE A 131 -9.67 0.71 11.21
C ILE A 131 -11.11 0.84 11.74
N ARG A 132 -11.51 2.07 12.12
CA ARG A 132 -12.89 2.36 12.53
C ARG A 132 -13.86 2.29 11.36
N ARG A 133 -13.52 2.92 10.22
CA ARG A 133 -14.40 2.94 9.03
C ARG A 133 -14.66 1.55 8.47
N LEU A 134 -13.64 0.69 8.50
CA LEU A 134 -13.73 -0.70 8.05
C LEU A 134 -14.29 -1.64 9.12
N ASN A 135 -14.62 -1.11 10.31
CA ASN A 135 -15.10 -1.87 11.47
C ASN A 135 -14.21 -3.07 11.84
N ILE A 136 -12.90 -2.93 11.68
CA ILE A 136 -11.94 -3.97 12.05
C ILE A 136 -11.81 -4.01 13.57
N LYS A 137 -11.82 -5.22 14.14
CA LYS A 137 -11.52 -5.52 15.54
C LYS A 137 -10.30 -6.43 15.61
N GLY A 138 -9.50 -6.29 16.65
CA GLY A 138 -8.22 -6.98 16.79
C GLY A 138 -7.08 -6.24 16.11
N GLY A 139 -6.10 -6.98 15.61
CA GLY A 139 -4.90 -6.44 14.97
C GLY A 139 -5.13 -6.10 13.50
N CYS A 140 -4.52 -5.02 13.07
CA CYS A 140 -4.53 -4.58 11.67
C CYS A 140 -3.20 -3.90 11.33
N ASN A 141 -2.63 -4.26 10.20
CA ASN A 141 -1.51 -3.57 9.60
C ASN A 141 -2.01 -2.63 8.51
N VAL A 142 -1.59 -1.37 8.55
CA VAL A 142 -1.89 -0.35 7.52
C VAL A 142 -0.58 0.10 6.90
N GLN A 143 -0.49 0.00 5.58
CA GLN A 143 0.70 0.40 4.81
C GLN A 143 0.42 1.70 4.06
N PHE A 144 1.37 2.62 4.16
CA PHE A 144 1.36 3.92 3.51
C PHE A 144 2.60 4.09 2.66
N ALA A 145 2.44 4.70 1.49
CA ALA A 145 3.54 5.33 0.77
C ALA A 145 3.55 6.83 1.05
N VAL A 146 4.72 7.39 1.29
CA VAL A 146 4.91 8.81 1.60
C VAL A 146 5.95 9.41 0.65
N GLU A 147 5.58 10.50 0.01
CA GLU A 147 6.51 11.33 -0.74
C GLU A 147 7.25 12.24 0.26
N GLN A 148 8.56 12.02 0.44
CA GLN A 148 9.33 12.66 1.52
C GLN A 148 9.44 14.17 1.40
N SER A 149 9.44 14.72 0.19
CA SER A 149 9.64 16.15 -0.03
C SER A 149 8.38 16.97 0.28
N THR A 150 7.21 16.39 0.09
CA THR A 150 5.92 17.07 0.23
C THR A 150 5.11 16.65 1.45
N GLY A 151 5.38 15.44 1.97
CA GLY A 151 4.55 14.79 2.99
C GLY A 151 3.23 14.26 2.43
N GLU A 152 3.06 14.24 1.10
CA GLU A 152 1.91 13.60 0.47
C GLU A 152 1.95 12.09 0.71
N TYR A 153 0.79 11.48 0.97
CA TYR A 153 0.74 10.05 1.25
C TYR A 153 -0.41 9.34 0.52
N ARG A 154 -0.23 8.06 0.30
CA ARG A 154 -1.25 7.13 -0.21
C ARG A 154 -1.39 5.96 0.74
N VAL A 155 -2.62 5.49 0.91
CA VAL A 155 -2.87 4.19 1.55
C VAL A 155 -2.64 3.10 0.52
N ILE A 156 -1.73 2.21 0.80
CA ILE A 156 -1.36 1.13 -0.13
C ILE A 156 -2.21 -0.10 0.16
N GLU A 157 -2.22 -0.51 1.43
CA GLU A 157 -2.87 -1.75 1.83
C GLU A 157 -3.36 -1.67 3.27
N VAL A 158 -4.50 -2.32 3.53
CA VAL A 158 -5.04 -2.52 4.88
C VAL A 158 -5.21 -4.02 5.09
N ASN A 159 -4.43 -4.58 6.01
CA ASN A 159 -4.40 -6.01 6.31
C ASN A 159 -5.10 -6.27 7.66
N PRO A 160 -6.38 -6.68 7.70
CA PRO A 160 -7.13 -6.90 8.93
C PRO A 160 -6.77 -8.24 9.59
N ARG A 161 -5.51 -8.43 9.86
CA ARG A 161 -4.92 -9.64 10.43
C ARG A 161 -3.57 -9.33 11.07
N VAL A 162 -3.09 -10.22 11.93
CA VAL A 162 -1.69 -10.24 12.33
C VAL A 162 -0.81 -10.72 11.17
N SER A 163 0.39 -10.19 11.08
CA SER A 163 1.34 -10.42 9.98
C SER A 163 2.76 -10.65 10.49
N ARG A 164 3.72 -10.74 9.59
CA ARG A 164 5.15 -10.81 9.94
C ARG A 164 5.61 -9.54 10.65
N SER A 165 5.14 -8.38 10.20
CA SER A 165 5.40 -7.09 10.84
C SER A 165 4.85 -7.01 12.25
N SER A 166 3.71 -7.65 12.55
CA SER A 166 3.18 -7.75 13.92
C SER A 166 4.12 -8.50 14.87
N ALA A 167 4.86 -9.50 14.37
CA ALA A 167 5.86 -10.20 15.17
C ALA A 167 7.06 -9.30 15.49
N LEU A 168 7.55 -8.54 14.51
CA LEU A 168 8.59 -7.53 14.70
C LEU A 168 8.14 -6.45 15.68
N ALA A 169 6.96 -5.89 15.49
CA ALA A 169 6.35 -4.89 16.34
C ALA A 169 6.20 -5.38 17.79
N SER A 170 5.75 -6.62 17.98
CA SER A 170 5.64 -7.23 19.31
C SER A 170 7.00 -7.36 20.00
N LYS A 171 8.04 -7.71 19.25
CA LYS A 171 9.41 -7.82 19.76
C LYS A 171 9.99 -6.44 20.11
N ALA A 172 9.76 -5.44 19.26
CA ALA A 172 10.28 -4.10 19.45
C ALA A 172 9.62 -3.37 20.64
N THR A 173 8.32 -3.57 20.84
CA THR A 173 7.54 -2.84 21.86
C THR A 173 7.30 -3.63 23.15
N GLY A 174 7.47 -4.95 23.12
CA GLY A 174 7.04 -5.83 24.21
C GLY A 174 5.52 -6.06 24.28
N TYR A 175 4.73 -5.45 23.38
CA TYR A 175 3.28 -5.63 23.35
C TYR A 175 2.89 -6.91 22.60
N PRO A 176 2.19 -7.87 23.22
CA PRO A 176 1.92 -9.17 22.62
C PRO A 176 0.73 -9.12 21.63
N ILE A 177 0.93 -8.55 20.45
CA ILE A 177 -0.13 -8.26 19.45
C ILE A 177 -1.00 -9.47 19.16
N ALA A 178 -0.39 -10.62 18.84
CA ALA A 178 -1.13 -11.83 18.48
C ALA A 178 -2.01 -12.34 19.65
N ARG A 179 -1.48 -12.30 20.88
CA ARG A 179 -2.25 -12.68 22.08
C ARG A 179 -3.43 -11.75 22.29
N MET A 180 -3.20 -10.43 22.20
CA MET A 180 -4.28 -9.44 22.41
C MET A 180 -5.34 -9.53 21.30
N ALA A 181 -4.94 -9.72 20.06
CA ALA A 181 -5.86 -9.91 18.94
C ALA A 181 -6.73 -11.17 19.09
N ALA A 182 -6.23 -12.22 19.75
CA ALA A 182 -6.99 -13.45 20.01
C ALA A 182 -7.95 -13.32 21.21
N LEU A 183 -7.80 -12.30 22.04
CA LEU A 183 -8.66 -12.05 23.21
C LEU A 183 -9.79 -11.04 22.93
N ILE A 184 -9.72 -10.30 21.82
CA ILE A 184 -10.71 -9.32 21.35
C ILE A 184 -11.80 -10.02 20.51
#